data_6098928dcb62d4709e6fdecfda712c30
#
_entry.id   6098928dcb62d4709e6fdecfda712c30
#
_cell.length_a   1.000
_cell.length_b   1.000
_cell.length_c   1.000
_cell.angle_alpha   90.00
_cell.angle_beta   90.00
_cell.angle_gamma   90.00
#
_symmetry.space_group_name_H-M   'P 1'
#
loop_
_entity.id
_entity.type
_entity.pdbx_description
1 polymer ?
#
loop_
_entity_poly.entity_id
_entity_poly.type
_entity_poly.pdbx_seq_one_letter_code
_entity_poly.pdbx_strand_id
1 'polypeptide(L)'
;MARQQRVVIVGGGVIGLLTAFNLAADVEQVIVLERGGAGQESSWAGGGIVSPLYPWRYNCAVTALAHWSQDFYPQLAERLFASTGIDPEVHTTGLYWLDLDDEAQALEWARREGRPLGVVDMSAVHDAVPVLGGGYAHAIYMANVANVRNPRLVKSLKAALQAMPNVTVHEQCEVLGFVREGERVCGVNTARGEIRGDEVVLSAGAWSGELLSGLGLELPVEPVKGQMILYKCASDFLSCMVLAKGRYAIPRRDGHILIGSTLEHEGFDKTPTFTALESLKASAVELIPALADAEVVGHWAGLRPGSPEGIPYIGRVSGFDGLWLNCGHYRNGLVLAPASCQLFADLLLGREPIIDPTPYAPEGRI
;
A
#
# COMPACT_ATOMS: atom_id res chain seq x y z
N MET A 1 -18.26 12.04 22.71
CA MET A 1 -19.47 11.56 22.01
C MET A 1 -19.12 11.48 20.54
N ALA A 2 -19.51 10.39 19.86
CA ALA A 2 -19.32 10.25 18.40
C ALA A 2 -20.07 11.39 17.69
N ARG A 3 -19.49 11.89 16.57
CA ARG A 3 -20.17 12.88 15.74
C ARG A 3 -21.36 12.21 15.07
N GLN A 4 -22.49 12.89 14.99
CA GLN A 4 -23.66 12.45 14.23
C GLN A 4 -23.36 12.63 12.71
N GLN A 5 -22.41 11.88 12.21
CA GLN A 5 -21.96 11.92 10.82
C GLN A 5 -21.98 10.53 10.21
N ARG A 6 -22.53 10.45 8.99
CA ARG A 6 -22.44 9.27 8.13
C ARG A 6 -21.36 9.49 7.08
N VAL A 7 -20.34 8.62 7.09
CA VAL A 7 -19.22 8.68 6.14
C VAL A 7 -19.35 7.55 5.12
N VAL A 8 -19.35 7.91 3.84
CA VAL A 8 -19.34 6.95 2.72
C VAL A 8 -17.94 6.90 2.13
N ILE A 9 -17.33 5.73 2.12
CA ILE A 9 -15.98 5.49 1.58
C ILE A 9 -16.09 4.71 0.28
N VAL A 10 -15.59 5.29 -0.81
CA VAL A 10 -15.57 4.69 -2.14
C VAL A 10 -14.23 3.99 -2.36
N GLY A 11 -14.26 2.67 -2.39
CA GLY A 11 -13.09 1.79 -2.53
C GLY A 11 -12.80 1.01 -1.25
N GLY A 12 -12.85 -0.32 -1.36
CA GLY A 12 -12.59 -1.29 -0.29
C GLY A 12 -11.16 -1.82 -0.29
N GLY A 13 -10.16 -1.06 -0.79
CA GLY A 13 -8.74 -1.36 -0.64
C GLY A 13 -8.24 -1.12 0.79
N VAL A 14 -6.93 -1.37 1.03
CA VAL A 14 -6.32 -1.16 2.35
C VAL A 14 -6.56 0.26 2.88
N ILE A 15 -6.52 1.26 2.00
CA ILE A 15 -6.74 2.66 2.38
C ILE A 15 -8.19 2.86 2.87
N GLY A 16 -9.18 2.44 2.09
CA GLY A 16 -10.59 2.59 2.48
C GLY A 16 -10.95 1.78 3.73
N LEU A 17 -10.48 0.53 3.83
CA LEU A 17 -10.73 -0.30 5.00
C LEU A 17 -10.08 0.25 6.27
N LEU A 18 -8.83 0.72 6.18
CA LEU A 18 -8.13 1.28 7.34
C LEU A 18 -8.67 2.68 7.71
N THR A 19 -9.10 3.48 6.73
CA THR A 19 -9.83 4.73 6.97
C THR A 19 -11.13 4.44 7.75
N ALA A 20 -11.91 3.43 7.32
CA ALA A 20 -13.10 3.01 8.05
C ALA A 20 -12.78 2.56 9.50
N PHE A 21 -11.71 1.78 9.67
CA PHE A 21 -11.26 1.31 10.98
C PHE A 21 -10.88 2.47 11.93
N ASN A 22 -10.20 3.50 11.40
CA ASN A 22 -9.80 4.66 12.19
C ASN A 22 -10.97 5.60 12.54
N LEU A 23 -12.02 5.65 11.70
CA LEU A 23 -13.17 6.53 11.91
C LEU A 23 -14.28 5.90 12.75
N ALA A 24 -14.38 4.58 12.79
CA ALA A 24 -15.53 3.87 13.31
C ALA A 24 -15.91 4.25 14.77
N ALA A 25 -14.92 4.55 15.63
CA ALA A 25 -15.19 4.93 17.03
C ALA A 25 -15.71 6.37 17.19
N ASP A 26 -15.58 7.21 16.15
CA ASP A 26 -15.75 8.67 16.26
C ASP A 26 -16.96 9.20 15.45
N VAL A 27 -17.53 8.38 14.58
CA VAL A 27 -18.68 8.76 13.72
C VAL A 27 -19.87 7.84 13.95
N GLU A 28 -21.06 8.30 13.55
CA GLU A 28 -22.30 7.54 13.72
C GLU A 28 -22.33 6.29 12.83
N GLN A 29 -21.92 6.42 11.58
CA GLN A 29 -21.93 5.32 10.61
C GLN A 29 -20.80 5.46 9.59
N VAL A 30 -20.18 4.34 9.22
CA VAL A 30 -19.25 4.21 8.10
C VAL A 30 -19.78 3.19 7.11
N ILE A 31 -19.85 3.57 5.83
CA ILE A 31 -20.27 2.71 4.73
C ILE A 31 -19.12 2.63 3.74
N VAL A 32 -18.55 1.46 3.56
CA VAL A 32 -17.50 1.19 2.54
C VAL A 32 -18.15 0.54 1.34
N LEU A 33 -17.91 1.07 0.15
CA LEU A 33 -18.43 0.57 -1.12
C LEU A 33 -17.28 0.08 -1.99
N GLU A 34 -17.34 -1.19 -2.38
CA GLU A 34 -16.35 -1.83 -3.22
C GLU A 34 -17.01 -2.50 -4.43
N ARG A 35 -16.53 -2.22 -5.63
CA ARG A 35 -17.10 -2.76 -6.87
C ARG A 35 -16.94 -4.27 -7.02
N GLY A 36 -15.81 -4.79 -6.51
CA GLY A 36 -15.48 -6.22 -6.52
C GLY A 36 -15.47 -6.80 -5.12
N GLY A 37 -14.48 -7.64 -4.84
CA GLY A 37 -14.17 -8.11 -3.49
C GLY A 37 -13.23 -7.13 -2.78
N ALA A 38 -13.52 -6.81 -1.53
CA ALA A 38 -12.71 -5.87 -0.78
C ALA A 38 -11.26 -6.35 -0.61
N GLY A 39 -10.32 -5.46 -0.96
CA GLY A 39 -8.89 -5.67 -0.91
C GLY A 39 -8.30 -6.53 -2.02
N GLN A 40 -9.05 -6.91 -3.06
CA GLN A 40 -8.59 -7.83 -4.11
C GLN A 40 -7.83 -7.15 -5.27
N GLU A 41 -7.68 -5.84 -5.25
CA GLU A 41 -6.91 -5.08 -6.24
C GLU A 41 -5.44 -4.90 -5.79
N SER A 42 -4.86 -3.73 -5.95
CA SER A 42 -3.45 -3.46 -5.60
C SER A 42 -3.09 -3.79 -4.15
N SER A 43 -4.05 -3.72 -3.24
CA SER A 43 -3.87 -4.07 -1.83
C SER A 43 -3.53 -5.55 -1.61
N TRP A 44 -4.05 -6.45 -2.44
CA TRP A 44 -3.71 -7.87 -2.44
C TRP A 44 -2.45 -8.14 -3.25
N ALA A 45 -2.31 -7.49 -4.41
CA ALA A 45 -1.28 -7.81 -5.40
C ALA A 45 0.13 -7.36 -5.00
N GLY A 46 0.27 -6.40 -4.09
CA GLY A 46 1.56 -5.81 -3.72
C GLY A 46 2.50 -6.74 -2.95
N GLY A 47 3.79 -6.36 -2.90
CA GLY A 47 4.83 -7.11 -2.19
C GLY A 47 4.75 -7.02 -0.67
N GLY A 48 4.20 -5.96 -0.12
CA GLY A 48 4.06 -5.78 1.32
C GLY A 48 5.34 -5.39 2.05
N ILE A 49 6.36 -4.87 1.37
CA ILE A 49 7.53 -4.28 2.03
C ILE A 49 7.06 -3.05 2.81
N VAL A 50 7.36 -2.99 4.10
CA VAL A 50 7.03 -1.87 4.97
C VAL A 50 8.18 -0.85 4.94
N SER A 51 8.50 -0.43 3.72
CA SER A 51 9.44 0.63 3.36
C SER A 51 9.21 1.03 1.91
N PRO A 52 9.39 2.29 1.52
CA PRO A 52 9.64 2.61 0.13
C PRO A 52 10.82 1.80 -0.39
N LEU A 53 10.78 1.35 -1.65
CA LEU A 53 11.76 0.40 -2.17
C LEU A 53 13.20 0.96 -2.17
N TYR A 54 13.33 2.26 -2.43
CA TYR A 54 14.55 3.05 -2.34
C TYR A 54 14.22 4.34 -1.60
N PRO A 55 14.18 4.34 -0.24
CA PRO A 55 13.62 5.46 0.53
C PRO A 55 14.30 6.81 0.25
N TRP A 56 15.58 6.82 -0.09
CA TRP A 56 16.34 8.03 -0.42
C TRP A 56 16.01 8.68 -1.77
N ARG A 57 15.23 8.01 -2.63
CA ARG A 57 14.79 8.51 -3.94
C ARG A 57 13.42 9.17 -3.89
N TYR A 58 12.78 9.21 -2.74
CA TYR A 58 11.43 9.77 -2.59
C TYR A 58 11.45 11.16 -1.97
N ASN A 59 10.38 11.91 -2.25
CA ASN A 59 10.10 13.20 -1.64
C ASN A 59 9.97 13.07 -0.11
N CYS A 60 10.33 14.13 0.63
CA CYS A 60 10.21 14.16 2.09
C CYS A 60 8.78 13.90 2.59
N ALA A 61 7.77 14.29 1.83
CA ALA A 61 6.37 13.99 2.13
C ALA A 61 6.11 12.46 2.17
N VAL A 62 6.63 11.69 1.20
CA VAL A 62 6.52 10.22 1.22
C VAL A 62 7.31 9.64 2.40
N THR A 63 8.49 10.19 2.69
CA THR A 63 9.33 9.77 3.81
C THR A 63 8.62 9.99 5.15
N ALA A 64 7.96 11.13 5.37
CA ALA A 64 7.24 11.44 6.61
C ALA A 64 6.12 10.42 6.90
N LEU A 65 5.25 10.13 5.90
CA LEU A 65 4.21 9.10 6.03
C LEU A 65 4.80 7.70 6.28
N ALA A 66 5.90 7.36 5.56
CA ALA A 66 6.54 6.06 5.68
C ALA A 66 7.12 5.85 7.08
N HIS A 67 7.83 6.84 7.63
CA HIS A 67 8.45 6.75 8.95
C HIS A 67 7.41 6.55 10.04
N TRP A 68 6.36 7.39 10.08
CA TRP A 68 5.28 7.24 11.05
C TRP A 68 4.61 5.86 10.95
N SER A 69 4.35 5.41 9.73
CA SER A 69 3.72 4.10 9.50
C SER A 69 4.58 2.93 9.92
N GLN A 70 5.89 2.96 9.64
CA GLN A 70 6.83 1.92 10.04
C GLN A 70 6.81 1.70 11.54
N ASP A 71 6.81 2.79 12.31
CA ASP A 71 6.79 2.75 13.77
C ASP A 71 5.43 2.27 14.30
N PHE A 72 4.34 2.48 13.55
CA PHE A 72 2.98 2.09 13.95
C PHE A 72 2.59 0.66 13.54
N TYR A 73 3.20 0.07 12.52
CA TYR A 73 2.80 -1.25 12.01
C TYR A 73 2.76 -2.37 13.06
N PRO A 74 3.71 -2.48 13.99
CA PRO A 74 3.65 -3.50 15.05
C PRO A 74 2.38 -3.37 15.89
N GLN A 75 2.04 -2.15 16.33
CA GLN A 75 0.84 -1.87 17.11
C GLN A 75 -0.45 -2.16 16.32
N LEU A 76 -0.49 -1.82 15.03
CA LEU A 76 -1.63 -2.15 14.17
C LEU A 76 -1.82 -3.67 14.08
N ALA A 77 -0.74 -4.42 13.88
CA ALA A 77 -0.79 -5.88 13.81
C ALA A 77 -1.31 -6.51 15.10
N GLU A 78 -0.83 -6.05 16.26
CA GLU A 78 -1.31 -6.49 17.58
C GLU A 78 -2.79 -6.21 17.79
N ARG A 79 -3.24 -4.99 17.47
CA ARG A 79 -4.66 -4.60 17.57
C ARG A 79 -5.57 -5.46 16.70
N LEU A 80 -5.16 -5.72 15.46
CA LEU A 80 -5.91 -6.55 14.52
C LEU A 80 -5.94 -8.01 14.98
N PHE A 81 -4.81 -8.54 15.42
CA PHE A 81 -4.75 -9.92 15.94
C PHE A 81 -5.60 -10.09 17.20
N ALA A 82 -5.50 -9.17 18.15
CA ALA A 82 -6.27 -9.20 19.38
C ALA A 82 -7.78 -9.16 19.14
N SER A 83 -8.24 -8.37 18.14
CA SER A 83 -9.67 -8.23 17.84
C SER A 83 -10.25 -9.32 16.95
N THR A 84 -9.41 -10.02 16.15
CA THR A 84 -9.90 -10.92 15.09
C THR A 84 -9.34 -12.34 15.16
N GLY A 85 -8.25 -12.56 15.90
CA GLY A 85 -7.48 -13.81 15.86
C GLY A 85 -6.70 -14.03 14.55
N ILE A 86 -6.67 -13.04 13.64
CA ILE A 86 -5.98 -13.15 12.35
C ILE A 86 -4.71 -12.32 12.39
N ASP A 87 -3.54 -12.98 12.42
CA ASP A 87 -2.23 -12.33 12.36
C ASP A 87 -1.99 -11.77 10.94
N PRO A 88 -1.77 -10.44 10.77
CA PRO A 88 -1.38 -9.85 9.49
C PRO A 88 -0.01 -10.30 8.98
N GLU A 89 0.75 -10.99 9.79
CA GLU A 89 2.15 -11.41 9.52
C GLU A 89 3.05 -10.20 9.20
N VAL A 90 3.08 -9.20 10.08
CA VAL A 90 4.12 -8.18 10.06
C VAL A 90 5.40 -8.83 10.59
N HIS A 91 6.38 -8.97 9.71
CA HIS A 91 7.61 -9.70 10.00
C HIS A 91 8.85 -8.85 9.69
N THR A 92 9.58 -8.44 10.71
CA THR A 92 10.84 -7.71 10.56
C THR A 92 11.94 -8.69 10.17
N THR A 93 12.35 -8.63 8.90
CA THR A 93 13.40 -9.50 8.34
C THR A 93 14.63 -8.72 7.92
N GLY A 94 14.56 -7.40 7.91
CA GLY A 94 15.56 -6.56 7.27
C GLY A 94 15.49 -6.62 5.75
N LEU A 95 16.28 -5.76 5.11
CA LEU A 95 16.42 -5.71 3.66
C LEU A 95 17.87 -5.41 3.29
N TYR A 96 18.43 -6.21 2.39
CA TYR A 96 19.68 -5.95 1.70
C TYR A 96 19.41 -5.29 0.35
N TRP A 97 20.15 -4.23 0.07
CA TRP A 97 20.28 -3.67 -1.29
C TRP A 97 21.66 -4.02 -1.80
N LEU A 98 21.72 -4.63 -2.98
CA LEU A 98 22.94 -5.15 -3.60
C LEU A 98 23.32 -4.29 -4.78
N ASP A 99 24.63 -3.95 -4.90
CA ASP A 99 25.25 -3.21 -5.99
C ASP A 99 24.47 -1.98 -6.43
N LEU A 100 24.22 -1.07 -5.47
CA LEU A 100 23.53 0.19 -5.72
C LEU A 100 24.46 1.22 -6.38
N ASP A 101 24.01 1.83 -7.46
CA ASP A 101 24.72 2.95 -8.12
C ASP A 101 24.73 4.22 -7.26
N ASP A 102 23.75 4.39 -6.38
CA ASP A 102 23.54 5.57 -5.51
C ASP A 102 23.74 5.28 -4.01
N GLU A 103 24.63 4.33 -3.67
CA GLU A 103 24.92 3.92 -2.29
C GLU A 103 25.29 5.12 -1.39
N ALA A 104 26.14 6.03 -1.87
CA ALA A 104 26.54 7.22 -1.11
C ALA A 104 25.32 8.10 -0.75
N GLN A 105 24.37 8.25 -1.67
CA GLN A 105 23.13 8.99 -1.44
C GLN A 105 22.25 8.28 -0.40
N ALA A 106 22.17 6.94 -0.47
CA ALA A 106 21.43 6.14 0.50
C ALA A 106 21.97 6.31 1.92
N LEU A 107 23.30 6.26 2.10
CA LEU A 107 23.95 6.42 3.39
C LEU A 107 23.80 7.86 3.94
N GLU A 108 23.86 8.88 3.07
CA GLU A 108 23.62 10.27 3.45
C GLU A 108 22.18 10.49 3.92
N TRP A 109 21.22 9.95 3.17
CA TRP A 109 19.80 9.95 3.57
C TRP A 109 19.60 9.28 4.93
N ALA A 110 20.18 8.11 5.13
CA ALA A 110 20.03 7.36 6.38
C ALA A 110 20.55 8.13 7.58
N ARG A 111 21.69 8.83 7.43
CA ARG A 111 22.27 9.67 8.47
C ARG A 111 21.37 10.87 8.79
N ARG A 112 20.84 11.53 7.76
CA ARG A 112 19.91 12.66 7.91
C ARG A 112 18.61 12.26 8.58
N GLU A 113 18.06 11.11 8.21
CA GLU A 113 16.78 10.60 8.71
C GLU A 113 16.91 9.74 9.99
N GLY A 114 18.10 9.54 10.50
CA GLY A 114 18.38 8.73 11.69
C GLY A 114 18.01 7.23 11.51
N ARG A 115 18.17 6.69 10.28
CA ARG A 115 17.83 5.29 9.98
C ARG A 115 19.05 4.37 10.07
N PRO A 116 18.89 3.12 10.58
CA PRO A 116 20.00 2.18 10.80
C PRO A 116 20.39 1.46 9.50
N LEU A 117 20.70 2.23 8.45
CA LEU A 117 21.22 1.71 7.19
C LEU A 117 22.74 1.80 7.18
N GLY A 118 23.40 0.71 6.86
CA GLY A 118 24.87 0.68 6.81
C GLY A 118 25.42 -0.28 5.77
N VAL A 119 26.69 -0.10 5.43
CA VAL A 119 27.45 -1.00 4.55
C VAL A 119 27.73 -2.31 5.28
N VAL A 120 27.63 -3.43 4.58
CA VAL A 120 27.87 -4.78 5.09
C VAL A 120 28.80 -5.51 4.15
N ASP A 121 29.77 -6.24 4.70
CA ASP A 121 30.66 -7.09 3.93
C ASP A 121 29.91 -8.24 3.25
N MET A 122 30.25 -8.55 2.00
CA MET A 122 29.57 -9.61 1.23
C MET A 122 29.70 -10.99 1.87
N SER A 123 30.79 -11.26 2.61
CA SER A 123 30.91 -12.51 3.39
C SER A 123 29.80 -12.63 4.44
N ALA A 124 29.53 -11.55 5.18
CA ALA A 124 28.43 -11.53 6.16
C ALA A 124 27.05 -11.63 5.50
N VAL A 125 26.88 -11.06 4.29
CA VAL A 125 25.64 -11.23 3.52
C VAL A 125 25.44 -12.70 3.12
N HIS A 126 26.49 -13.40 2.61
CA HIS A 126 26.40 -14.82 2.25
C HIS A 126 26.18 -15.72 3.46
N ASP A 127 26.74 -15.38 4.63
CA ASP A 127 26.47 -16.10 5.89
C ASP A 127 25.00 -15.96 6.31
N ALA A 128 24.41 -14.76 6.16
CA ALA A 128 23.02 -14.48 6.49
C ALA A 128 22.04 -15.00 5.44
N VAL A 129 22.43 -15.03 4.17
CA VAL A 129 21.62 -15.45 3.00
C VAL A 129 22.41 -16.45 2.17
N PRO A 130 22.57 -17.70 2.63
CA PRO A 130 23.41 -18.70 1.95
C PRO A 130 22.94 -19.05 0.53
N VAL A 131 21.68 -18.80 0.21
CA VAL A 131 21.07 -19.07 -1.11
C VAL A 131 21.28 -17.93 -2.12
N LEU A 132 21.89 -16.81 -1.70
CA LEU A 132 22.14 -15.66 -2.56
C LEU A 132 23.10 -16.03 -3.70
N GLY A 133 22.79 -15.57 -4.91
CA GLY A 133 23.67 -15.70 -6.07
C GLY A 133 25.00 -14.97 -5.89
N GLY A 134 26.03 -15.43 -6.61
CA GLY A 134 27.34 -14.78 -6.62
C GLY A 134 27.39 -13.56 -7.54
N GLY A 135 28.55 -12.83 -7.47
CA GLY A 135 28.82 -11.72 -8.39
C GLY A 135 28.44 -10.34 -7.90
N TYR A 136 27.85 -10.22 -6.71
CA TYR A 136 27.64 -8.95 -6.02
C TYR A 136 28.88 -8.51 -5.27
N ALA A 137 29.24 -7.23 -5.39
CA ALA A 137 30.45 -6.66 -4.78
C ALA A 137 30.14 -5.78 -3.55
N HIS A 138 28.96 -5.16 -3.54
CA HIS A 138 28.56 -4.20 -2.51
C HIS A 138 27.17 -4.52 -1.94
N ALA A 139 27.00 -4.31 -0.65
CA ALA A 139 25.70 -4.42 0.01
C ALA A 139 25.54 -3.35 1.09
N ILE A 140 24.33 -2.77 1.17
CA ILE A 140 23.88 -2.04 2.35
C ILE A 140 22.68 -2.75 2.95
N TYR A 141 22.51 -2.63 4.26
CA TYR A 141 21.49 -3.34 5.02
C TYR A 141 20.78 -2.44 6.01
N MET A 142 19.47 -2.60 6.10
CA MET A 142 18.64 -1.97 7.13
C MET A 142 17.83 -3.05 7.87
N ALA A 143 18.19 -3.26 9.13
CA ALA A 143 17.69 -4.39 9.93
C ALA A 143 16.20 -4.27 10.31
N ASN A 144 15.69 -3.06 10.44
CA ASN A 144 14.33 -2.79 10.92
C ASN A 144 13.26 -2.73 9.82
N VAL A 145 13.60 -3.13 8.59
CA VAL A 145 12.59 -3.23 7.53
C VAL A 145 11.75 -4.48 7.72
N ALA A 146 10.45 -4.29 7.82
CA ALA A 146 9.48 -5.38 7.89
C ALA A 146 8.84 -5.65 6.53
N ASN A 147 8.22 -6.81 6.41
CA ASN A 147 7.20 -7.07 5.40
C ASN A 147 5.89 -7.49 6.07
N VAL A 148 4.77 -7.20 5.40
CA VAL A 148 3.43 -7.61 5.82
C VAL A 148 2.83 -8.53 4.77
N ARG A 149 2.04 -9.52 5.19
CA ARG A 149 1.34 -10.38 4.25
C ARG A 149 0.01 -9.74 3.84
N ASN A 150 0.00 -9.07 2.71
CA ASN A 150 -1.12 -8.28 2.21
C ASN A 150 -2.49 -8.96 2.30
N PRO A 151 -2.68 -10.22 1.81
CA PRO A 151 -3.97 -10.88 1.91
C PRO A 151 -4.43 -11.09 3.37
N ARG A 152 -3.49 -11.30 4.31
CA ARG A 152 -3.81 -11.47 5.72
C ARG A 152 -4.15 -10.15 6.40
N LEU A 153 -3.44 -9.07 6.07
CA LEU A 153 -3.76 -7.72 6.56
C LEU A 153 -5.17 -7.31 6.13
N VAL A 154 -5.51 -7.49 4.85
CA VAL A 154 -6.86 -7.19 4.35
C VAL A 154 -7.92 -8.07 5.04
N LYS A 155 -7.64 -9.37 5.20
CA LYS A 155 -8.54 -10.30 5.88
C LYS A 155 -8.80 -9.89 7.34
N SER A 156 -7.75 -9.49 8.07
CA SER A 156 -7.88 -9.04 9.45
C SER A 156 -8.63 -7.71 9.57
N LEU A 157 -8.38 -6.74 8.67
CA LEU A 157 -9.14 -5.50 8.61
C LEU A 157 -10.63 -5.74 8.32
N LYS A 158 -10.95 -6.59 7.33
CA LYS A 158 -12.36 -6.95 7.04
C LYS A 158 -13.04 -7.57 8.26
N ALA A 159 -12.38 -8.53 8.93
CA ALA A 159 -12.94 -9.17 10.11
C ALA A 159 -13.14 -8.18 11.27
N ALA A 160 -12.19 -7.26 11.48
CA ALA A 160 -12.31 -6.22 12.48
C ALA A 160 -13.52 -5.28 12.22
N LEU A 161 -13.67 -4.84 10.95
CA LEU A 161 -14.79 -3.99 10.56
C LEU A 161 -16.14 -4.70 10.66
N GLN A 162 -16.22 -5.98 10.32
CA GLN A 162 -17.45 -6.79 10.46
C GLN A 162 -17.92 -6.90 11.92
N ALA A 163 -17.01 -6.80 12.89
CA ALA A 163 -17.35 -6.81 14.31
C ALA A 163 -17.83 -5.43 14.84
N MET A 164 -17.74 -4.36 14.04
CA MET A 164 -18.14 -3.00 14.40
C MET A 164 -19.60 -2.74 13.99
N PRO A 165 -20.53 -2.49 14.91
CA PRO A 165 -21.97 -2.43 14.60
C PRO A 165 -22.36 -1.23 13.72
N ASN A 166 -21.55 -0.19 13.69
CA ASN A 166 -21.77 1.02 12.89
C ASN A 166 -20.98 1.04 11.57
N VAL A 167 -20.32 -0.05 11.19
CA VAL A 167 -19.60 -0.17 9.94
C VAL A 167 -20.28 -1.18 9.04
N THR A 168 -20.47 -0.82 7.76
CA THR A 168 -20.98 -1.72 6.74
C THR A 168 -20.04 -1.72 5.53
N VAL A 169 -19.62 -2.90 5.08
CA VAL A 169 -18.82 -3.07 3.86
C VAL A 169 -19.67 -3.74 2.80
N HIS A 170 -20.02 -3.01 1.75
CA HIS A 170 -20.76 -3.52 0.60
C HIS A 170 -19.77 -3.90 -0.50
N GLU A 171 -19.56 -5.20 -0.67
CA GLU A 171 -18.87 -5.75 -1.83
C GLU A 171 -19.84 -5.89 -3.01
N GLN A 172 -19.32 -6.00 -4.25
CA GLN A 172 -20.11 -6.04 -5.48
C GLN A 172 -21.07 -4.82 -5.57
N CYS A 173 -20.58 -3.66 -5.16
CA CYS A 173 -21.33 -2.40 -5.17
C CYS A 173 -20.49 -1.30 -5.81
N GLU A 174 -20.59 -1.20 -7.12
CA GLU A 174 -19.88 -0.21 -7.91
C GLU A 174 -20.50 1.18 -7.75
N VAL A 175 -19.65 2.16 -7.48
CA VAL A 175 -20.03 3.59 -7.49
C VAL A 175 -19.89 4.10 -8.91
N LEU A 176 -21.00 4.66 -9.44
CA LEU A 176 -21.12 5.15 -10.81
C LEU A 176 -20.95 6.68 -10.91
N GLY A 177 -20.98 7.40 -9.78
CA GLY A 177 -20.84 8.83 -9.71
C GLY A 177 -21.27 9.40 -8.35
N PHE A 178 -21.28 10.72 -8.23
CA PHE A 178 -21.60 11.42 -7.00
C PHE A 178 -23.01 12.01 -7.02
N VAL A 179 -23.67 12.04 -5.85
CA VAL A 179 -24.93 12.75 -5.63
C VAL A 179 -24.61 14.14 -5.10
N ARG A 180 -25.17 15.19 -5.73
CA ARG A 180 -24.88 16.58 -5.39
C ARG A 180 -26.16 17.37 -5.08
N GLU A 181 -26.02 18.29 -4.13
CA GLU A 181 -26.97 19.36 -3.83
C GLU A 181 -26.21 20.70 -3.88
N GLY A 182 -26.26 21.36 -5.04
CA GLY A 182 -25.40 22.52 -5.31
C GLY A 182 -23.92 22.12 -5.38
N GLU A 183 -23.10 22.77 -4.56
CA GLU A 183 -21.67 22.45 -4.42
C GLU A 183 -21.41 21.29 -3.46
N ARG A 184 -22.41 20.86 -2.69
CA ARG A 184 -22.25 19.79 -1.71
C ARG A 184 -22.38 18.42 -2.37
N VAL A 185 -21.39 17.56 -2.13
CA VAL A 185 -21.49 16.11 -2.38
C VAL A 185 -22.11 15.47 -1.14
N CYS A 186 -23.30 14.87 -1.30
CA CYS A 186 -24.09 14.29 -0.22
C CYS A 186 -24.33 12.78 -0.38
N GLY A 187 -23.55 12.11 -1.22
CA GLY A 187 -23.65 10.69 -1.44
C GLY A 187 -23.07 10.25 -2.77
N VAL A 188 -23.37 9.01 -3.13
CA VAL A 188 -22.94 8.39 -4.38
C VAL A 188 -24.07 7.61 -5.04
N ASN A 189 -24.01 7.52 -6.37
CA ASN A 189 -24.91 6.69 -7.19
C ASN A 189 -24.31 5.29 -7.38
N THR A 190 -25.13 4.27 -7.21
CA THR A 190 -24.78 2.87 -7.49
C THR A 190 -25.86 2.22 -8.34
N ALA A 191 -25.59 1.05 -8.91
CA ALA A 191 -26.61 0.27 -9.61
C ALA A 191 -27.79 -0.15 -8.71
N ARG A 192 -27.62 -0.05 -7.37
CA ARG A 192 -28.66 -0.37 -6.37
C ARG A 192 -29.40 0.85 -5.85
N GLY A 193 -29.14 2.04 -6.42
CA GLY A 193 -29.70 3.33 -6.01
C GLY A 193 -28.68 4.24 -5.32
N GLU A 194 -29.17 5.35 -4.81
CA GLU A 194 -28.36 6.33 -4.09
C GLU A 194 -27.97 5.83 -2.68
N ILE A 195 -26.73 6.08 -2.28
CA ILE A 195 -26.27 5.91 -0.91
C ILE A 195 -25.82 7.27 -0.42
N ARG A 196 -26.56 7.81 0.55
CA ARG A 196 -26.32 9.14 1.09
C ARG A 196 -25.41 9.12 2.32
N GLY A 197 -24.62 10.20 2.47
CA GLY A 197 -23.77 10.44 3.62
C GLY A 197 -23.43 11.91 3.75
N ASP A 198 -22.98 12.31 4.93
CA ASP A 198 -22.57 13.68 5.21
C ASP A 198 -21.20 14.00 4.59
N GLU A 199 -20.33 12.98 4.54
CA GLU A 199 -19.00 13.06 3.96
C GLU A 199 -18.76 11.85 3.03
N VAL A 200 -18.18 12.10 1.86
CA VAL A 200 -17.80 11.08 0.87
C VAL A 200 -16.29 11.08 0.70
N VAL A 201 -15.66 9.93 0.87
CA VAL A 201 -14.22 9.74 0.79
C VAL A 201 -13.88 8.90 -0.42
N LEU A 202 -13.10 9.45 -1.36
CA LEU A 202 -12.64 8.72 -2.54
C LEU A 202 -11.30 8.03 -2.25
N SER A 203 -11.34 6.69 -2.18
CA SER A 203 -10.19 5.80 -1.96
C SER A 203 -10.13 4.69 -3.02
N ALA A 204 -10.56 5.01 -4.25
CA ALA A 204 -10.78 4.04 -5.33
C ALA A 204 -9.51 3.62 -6.09
N GLY A 205 -8.32 3.80 -5.48
CA GLY A 205 -7.06 3.38 -6.05
C GLY A 205 -6.81 3.97 -7.45
N ALA A 206 -6.47 3.13 -8.42
CA ALA A 206 -6.19 3.56 -9.80
C ALA A 206 -7.41 4.14 -10.53
N TRP A 207 -8.63 3.89 -10.05
CA TRP A 207 -9.88 4.39 -10.65
C TRP A 207 -10.34 5.73 -10.07
N SER A 208 -9.56 6.31 -9.14
CA SER A 208 -9.93 7.59 -8.50
C SER A 208 -10.05 8.75 -9.50
N GLY A 209 -9.16 8.79 -10.49
CA GLY A 209 -9.20 9.81 -11.56
C GLY A 209 -10.47 9.73 -12.41
N GLU A 210 -10.86 8.52 -12.84
CA GLU A 210 -12.08 8.31 -13.64
C GLU A 210 -13.34 8.76 -12.90
N LEU A 211 -13.47 8.41 -11.61
CA LEU A 211 -14.63 8.80 -10.82
C LEU A 211 -14.68 10.32 -10.62
N LEU A 212 -13.55 10.97 -10.36
CA LEU A 212 -13.50 12.41 -10.12
C LEU A 212 -13.77 13.22 -11.39
N SER A 213 -13.42 12.68 -12.58
CA SER A 213 -13.70 13.33 -13.87
C SER A 213 -15.20 13.57 -14.10
N GLY A 214 -16.08 12.76 -13.51
CA GLY A 214 -17.53 12.96 -13.50
C GLY A 214 -17.98 14.24 -12.81
N LEU A 215 -17.11 14.88 -12.02
CA LEU A 215 -17.35 16.21 -11.42
C LEU A 215 -16.66 17.35 -12.18
N GLY A 216 -16.00 17.06 -13.30
CA GLY A 216 -15.22 18.02 -14.07
C GLY A 216 -13.84 18.33 -13.46
N LEU A 217 -13.37 17.49 -12.55
CA LEU A 217 -12.04 17.61 -11.93
C LEU A 217 -11.06 16.63 -12.57
N GLU A 218 -9.82 17.07 -12.74
CA GLU A 218 -8.73 16.26 -13.26
C GLU A 218 -7.79 15.83 -12.12
N LEU A 219 -7.89 14.57 -11.71
CA LEU A 219 -7.00 14.00 -10.71
C LEU A 219 -5.92 13.17 -11.43
N PRO A 220 -4.64 13.58 -11.40
CA PRO A 220 -3.58 12.87 -12.09
C PRO A 220 -3.15 11.61 -11.32
N VAL A 221 -4.04 10.63 -11.28
CA VAL A 221 -3.80 9.30 -10.74
C VAL A 221 -4.01 8.29 -11.86
N GLU A 222 -2.92 7.64 -12.28
CA GLU A 222 -2.89 6.72 -13.41
C GLU A 222 -2.67 5.26 -12.96
N PRO A 223 -3.24 4.28 -13.69
CA PRO A 223 -2.94 2.87 -13.46
C PRO A 223 -1.51 2.54 -13.89
N VAL A 224 -0.69 2.02 -12.97
CA VAL A 224 0.65 1.51 -13.28
C VAL A 224 0.71 0.03 -12.94
N LYS A 225 0.72 -0.83 -13.97
CA LYS A 225 0.72 -2.28 -13.83
C LYS A 225 2.04 -2.79 -13.25
N GLY A 226 1.94 -3.78 -12.40
CA GLY A 226 3.08 -4.53 -11.89
C GLY A 226 2.74 -5.99 -11.73
N GLN A 227 3.62 -6.86 -12.23
CA GLN A 227 3.47 -8.30 -12.15
C GLN A 227 4.43 -8.88 -11.13
N MET A 228 4.01 -9.98 -10.50
CA MET A 228 4.73 -10.67 -9.44
C MET A 228 4.57 -12.17 -9.60
N ILE A 229 5.58 -12.93 -9.17
CA ILE A 229 5.51 -14.38 -9.10
C ILE A 229 5.77 -14.87 -7.68
N LEU A 230 5.24 -16.05 -7.37
CA LEU A 230 5.35 -16.68 -6.07
C LEU A 230 5.94 -18.07 -6.22
N TYR A 231 7.04 -18.32 -5.52
CA TYR A 231 7.64 -19.63 -5.40
C TYR A 231 7.21 -20.32 -4.11
N LYS A 232 7.24 -21.66 -4.12
CA LYS A 232 7.10 -22.47 -2.92
C LYS A 232 8.43 -23.14 -2.59
N CYS A 233 8.94 -22.84 -1.39
CA CYS A 233 10.19 -23.38 -0.84
C CYS A 233 9.98 -23.89 0.59
N ALA A 234 11.05 -24.31 1.25
CA ALA A 234 11.06 -24.57 2.69
C ALA A 234 10.88 -23.27 3.50
N SER A 235 10.39 -23.36 4.72
CA SER A 235 10.07 -22.18 5.55
C SER A 235 11.31 -21.36 5.97
N ASP A 236 12.47 -21.97 5.97
CA ASP A 236 13.77 -21.39 6.31
C ASP A 236 14.66 -21.07 5.09
N PHE A 237 14.11 -21.21 3.88
CA PHE A 237 14.86 -21.05 2.63
C PHE A 237 15.47 -19.65 2.46
N LEU A 238 14.76 -18.59 2.84
CA LEU A 238 15.23 -17.20 2.76
C LEU A 238 14.94 -16.48 4.07
N SER A 239 15.98 -16.00 4.75
CA SER A 239 15.91 -15.40 6.09
C SER A 239 15.46 -13.94 6.09
N CYS A 240 15.81 -13.18 5.03
CA CYS A 240 15.56 -11.73 4.93
C CYS A 240 15.22 -11.34 3.49
N MET A 241 14.76 -10.10 3.33
CA MET A 241 14.52 -9.55 2.00
C MET A 241 15.82 -9.17 1.32
N VAL A 242 15.89 -9.39 0.01
CA VAL A 242 17.02 -8.99 -0.83
C VAL A 242 16.52 -8.24 -2.08
N LEU A 243 17.29 -7.24 -2.50
CA LEU A 243 16.95 -6.39 -3.63
C LEU A 243 18.19 -6.10 -4.47
N ALA A 244 18.11 -6.38 -5.76
CA ALA A 244 19.13 -6.04 -6.75
C ALA A 244 18.46 -5.61 -8.05
N LYS A 245 19.03 -4.62 -8.76
CA LYS A 245 18.60 -4.18 -10.10
C LYS A 245 17.07 -3.92 -10.21
N GLY A 246 16.45 -3.40 -9.15
CA GLY A 246 15.00 -3.13 -9.08
C GLY A 246 14.10 -4.36 -8.88
N ARG A 247 14.68 -5.55 -8.71
CA ARG A 247 13.98 -6.80 -8.39
C ARG A 247 14.23 -7.18 -6.93
N TYR A 248 13.22 -7.73 -6.27
CA TYR A 248 13.29 -8.12 -4.87
C TYR A 248 12.75 -9.52 -4.64
N ALA A 249 13.30 -10.20 -3.65
CA ALA A 249 12.76 -11.42 -3.07
C ALA A 249 12.31 -11.17 -1.64
N ILE A 250 11.08 -11.56 -1.32
CA ILE A 250 10.46 -11.37 -0.01
C ILE A 250 10.09 -12.73 0.58
N PRO A 251 10.70 -13.14 1.72
CA PRO A 251 10.32 -14.37 2.39
C PRO A 251 8.97 -14.26 3.10
N ARG A 252 8.22 -15.36 3.12
CA ARG A 252 7.03 -15.54 3.94
C ARG A 252 7.28 -16.65 4.96
N ARG A 253 6.67 -16.56 6.14
CA ARG A 253 6.85 -17.51 7.24
C ARG A 253 6.53 -18.97 6.86
N ASP A 254 5.69 -19.18 5.87
CA ASP A 254 5.28 -20.49 5.38
C ASP A 254 6.13 -21.03 4.22
N GLY A 255 7.28 -20.41 3.93
CA GLY A 255 8.21 -20.81 2.87
C GLY A 255 7.85 -20.30 1.48
N HIS A 256 6.83 -19.49 1.32
CA HIS A 256 6.64 -18.79 0.04
C HIS A 256 7.69 -17.69 -0.13
N ILE A 257 8.22 -17.56 -1.34
CA ILE A 257 9.12 -16.48 -1.74
C ILE A 257 8.45 -15.67 -2.83
N LEU A 258 8.19 -14.41 -2.55
CA LEU A 258 7.58 -13.48 -3.49
C LEU A 258 8.67 -12.72 -4.26
N ILE A 259 8.64 -12.80 -5.58
CA ILE A 259 9.54 -12.08 -6.48
C ILE A 259 8.77 -10.97 -7.20
N GLY A 260 9.29 -9.78 -7.19
CA GLY A 260 8.69 -8.63 -7.88
C GLY A 260 9.72 -7.58 -8.28
N SER A 261 9.29 -6.61 -9.04
CA SER A 261 8.06 -6.54 -9.81
C SER A 261 8.35 -5.90 -11.17
N THR A 262 7.44 -6.05 -12.11
CA THR A 262 7.47 -5.24 -13.33
C THR A 262 6.92 -3.84 -13.09
N LEU A 263 7.11 -2.95 -14.05
CA LEU A 263 6.51 -1.62 -14.12
C LEU A 263 6.12 -1.37 -15.57
N GLU A 264 4.80 -1.30 -15.82
CA GLU A 264 4.22 -1.26 -17.16
C GLU A 264 3.09 -0.22 -17.21
N HIS A 265 2.98 0.49 -18.35
CA HIS A 265 1.94 1.50 -18.58
C HIS A 265 0.97 0.96 -19.65
N GLU A 266 0.09 0.06 -19.22
CA GLU A 266 -0.88 -0.68 -20.05
C GLU A 266 -2.33 -0.30 -19.72
N GLY A 267 -2.55 0.92 -19.19
CA GLY A 267 -3.87 1.35 -18.74
C GLY A 267 -4.42 0.40 -17.67
N PHE A 268 -5.69 0.05 -17.78
CA PHE A 268 -6.38 -0.80 -16.80
C PHE A 268 -6.25 -2.31 -17.08
N ASP A 269 -5.44 -2.73 -18.05
CA ASP A 269 -5.22 -4.17 -18.30
C ASP A 269 -4.38 -4.80 -17.17
N LYS A 270 -4.97 -5.80 -16.52
CA LYS A 270 -4.35 -6.61 -15.44
C LYS A 270 -3.96 -8.01 -15.89
N THR A 271 -3.99 -8.29 -17.18
CA THR A 271 -3.64 -9.63 -17.68
C THR A 271 -2.16 -9.90 -17.46
N PRO A 272 -1.79 -10.97 -16.71
CA PRO A 272 -0.39 -11.38 -16.61
C PRO A 272 0.14 -11.82 -17.98
N THR A 273 1.42 -11.53 -18.27
CA THR A 273 2.03 -11.84 -19.57
C THR A 273 3.15 -12.89 -19.43
N PHE A 274 3.26 -13.75 -20.40
CA PHE A 274 4.35 -14.76 -20.47
C PHE A 274 5.74 -14.08 -20.44
N THR A 275 5.91 -12.98 -21.15
CA THR A 275 7.17 -12.23 -21.17
C THR A 275 7.57 -11.74 -19.77
N ALA A 276 6.63 -11.22 -18.98
CA ALA A 276 6.88 -10.81 -17.60
C ALA A 276 7.20 -12.00 -16.70
N LEU A 277 6.50 -13.12 -16.86
CA LEU A 277 6.78 -14.35 -16.12
C LEU A 277 8.24 -14.79 -16.33
N GLU A 278 8.69 -14.92 -17.59
CA GLU A 278 10.05 -15.34 -17.88
C GLU A 278 11.10 -14.32 -17.40
N SER A 279 10.83 -13.01 -17.52
CA SER A 279 11.71 -11.96 -16.98
C SER A 279 11.82 -12.04 -15.45
N LEU A 280 10.72 -12.28 -14.74
CA LEU A 280 10.72 -12.41 -13.29
C LEU A 280 11.42 -13.70 -12.84
N LYS A 281 11.23 -14.81 -13.55
CA LYS A 281 11.95 -16.08 -13.30
C LYS A 281 13.46 -15.92 -13.49
N ALA A 282 13.87 -15.29 -14.60
CA ALA A 282 15.29 -15.01 -14.87
C ALA A 282 15.91 -14.16 -13.75
N SER A 283 15.23 -13.08 -13.34
CA SER A 283 15.68 -12.25 -12.21
C SER A 283 15.72 -12.99 -10.89
N ALA A 284 14.76 -13.90 -10.65
CA ALA A 284 14.70 -14.71 -9.43
C ALA A 284 15.91 -15.67 -9.36
N VAL A 285 16.25 -16.35 -10.47
CA VAL A 285 17.39 -17.28 -10.55
C VAL A 285 18.72 -16.53 -10.49
N GLU A 286 18.83 -15.34 -11.09
CA GLU A 286 20.01 -14.48 -10.96
C GLU A 286 20.25 -14.10 -9.48
N LEU A 287 19.18 -13.71 -8.77
CA LEU A 287 19.26 -13.30 -7.38
C LEU A 287 19.47 -14.49 -6.44
N ILE A 288 18.78 -15.60 -6.68
CA ILE A 288 18.75 -16.82 -5.86
C ILE A 288 18.77 -18.05 -6.79
N PRO A 289 19.97 -18.57 -7.16
CA PRO A 289 20.09 -19.64 -8.15
C PRO A 289 19.28 -20.90 -7.84
N ALA A 290 19.11 -21.23 -6.57
CA ALA A 290 18.32 -22.38 -6.13
C ALA A 290 16.81 -22.29 -6.47
N LEU A 291 16.31 -21.12 -6.90
CA LEU A 291 14.93 -20.98 -7.40
C LEU A 291 14.74 -21.56 -8.82
N ALA A 292 15.82 -21.93 -9.53
CA ALA A 292 15.73 -22.58 -10.83
C ALA A 292 14.89 -23.89 -10.77
N ASP A 293 15.02 -24.63 -9.68
CA ASP A 293 14.34 -25.91 -9.47
C ASP A 293 13.07 -25.79 -8.61
N ALA A 294 12.73 -24.57 -8.13
CA ALA A 294 11.57 -24.33 -7.29
C ALA A 294 10.29 -24.16 -8.12
N GLU A 295 9.16 -24.61 -7.57
CA GLU A 295 7.86 -24.47 -8.20
C GLU A 295 7.34 -23.03 -8.12
N VAL A 296 6.93 -22.46 -9.27
CA VAL A 296 6.17 -21.22 -9.35
C VAL A 296 4.69 -21.55 -9.12
N VAL A 297 4.17 -21.20 -7.94
CA VAL A 297 2.78 -21.49 -7.52
C VAL A 297 1.82 -20.33 -7.77
N GLY A 298 2.30 -19.20 -8.24
CA GLY A 298 1.45 -18.04 -8.55
C GLY A 298 2.11 -17.02 -9.47
N HIS A 299 1.30 -16.41 -10.34
CA HIS A 299 1.68 -15.29 -11.20
C HIS A 299 0.45 -14.38 -11.35
N TRP A 300 0.59 -13.09 -11.04
CA TRP A 300 -0.51 -12.13 -11.12
C TRP A 300 -0.01 -10.73 -11.43
N ALA A 301 -0.96 -9.85 -11.76
CA ALA A 301 -0.75 -8.42 -11.94
C ALA A 301 -1.66 -7.60 -11.03
N GLY A 302 -1.24 -6.38 -10.71
CA GLY A 302 -2.04 -5.38 -10.02
C GLY A 302 -1.75 -3.99 -10.58
N LEU A 303 -2.70 -3.05 -10.36
CA LEU A 303 -2.60 -1.67 -10.83
C LEU A 303 -2.30 -0.75 -9.66
N ARG A 304 -1.10 -0.20 -9.63
CA ARG A 304 -0.72 0.83 -8.65
C ARG A 304 -1.41 2.14 -9.01
N PRO A 305 -1.96 2.89 -8.03
CA PRO A 305 -2.51 4.23 -8.28
C PRO A 305 -1.39 5.27 -8.38
N GLY A 306 -0.81 5.43 -9.57
CA GLY A 306 0.33 6.32 -9.83
C GLY A 306 -0.06 7.78 -9.68
N SER A 307 0.51 8.49 -8.72
CA SER A 307 0.40 9.93 -8.53
C SER A 307 1.73 10.62 -8.87
N PRO A 308 1.72 11.92 -9.20
CA PRO A 308 2.95 12.70 -9.36
C PRO A 308 3.87 12.58 -8.15
N GLU A 309 5.15 12.28 -8.38
CA GLU A 309 6.17 12.05 -7.34
C GLU A 309 5.83 10.94 -6.32
N GLY A 310 4.75 10.20 -6.50
CA GLY A 310 4.25 9.21 -5.55
C GLY A 310 3.63 9.80 -4.29
N ILE A 311 3.36 11.11 -4.26
CA ILE A 311 2.73 11.81 -3.14
C ILE A 311 1.22 11.60 -3.21
N PRO A 312 0.57 11.00 -2.17
CA PRO A 312 -0.86 10.79 -2.18
C PRO A 312 -1.65 12.10 -2.06
N TYR A 313 -2.94 12.02 -2.35
CA TYR A 313 -3.91 13.08 -2.11
C TYR A 313 -4.68 12.75 -0.85
N ILE A 314 -4.55 13.59 0.19
CA ILE A 314 -5.22 13.40 1.49
C ILE A 314 -5.80 14.75 1.91
N GLY A 315 -7.13 14.87 1.89
CA GLY A 315 -7.79 16.11 2.29
C GLY A 315 -9.11 16.37 1.58
N ARG A 316 -9.70 17.52 1.90
CA ARG A 316 -10.95 17.99 1.30
C ARG A 316 -10.71 18.51 -0.12
N VAL A 317 -11.69 18.29 -1.01
CA VAL A 317 -11.66 18.83 -2.38
C VAL A 317 -12.24 20.26 -2.36
N SER A 318 -11.46 21.23 -2.79
CA SER A 318 -11.92 22.64 -2.89
C SER A 318 -13.06 22.78 -3.88
N GLY A 319 -14.08 23.56 -3.52
CA GLY A 319 -15.30 23.74 -4.35
C GLY A 319 -16.31 22.60 -4.28
N PHE A 320 -16.05 21.55 -3.50
CA PHE A 320 -16.97 20.42 -3.31
C PHE A 320 -17.10 20.07 -1.82
N ASP A 321 -18.05 20.72 -1.15
CA ASP A 321 -18.34 20.40 0.25
C ASP A 321 -18.74 18.93 0.42
N GLY A 322 -18.25 18.29 1.46
CA GLY A 322 -18.53 16.89 1.75
C GLY A 322 -17.72 15.88 0.90
N LEU A 323 -16.81 16.34 0.02
CA LEU A 323 -15.94 15.44 -0.75
C LEU A 323 -14.50 15.49 -0.28
N TRP A 324 -13.93 14.30 -0.08
CA TRP A 324 -12.58 14.09 0.41
C TRP A 324 -11.82 13.08 -0.44
N LEU A 325 -10.50 13.23 -0.49
CA LEU A 325 -9.60 12.26 -1.12
C LEU A 325 -8.71 11.58 -0.06
N ASN A 326 -8.49 10.29 -0.23
CA ASN A 326 -7.39 9.54 0.37
C ASN A 326 -6.95 8.47 -0.65
N CYS A 327 -6.16 8.87 -1.65
CA CYS A 327 -5.82 8.05 -2.81
C CYS A 327 -4.47 8.44 -3.43
N GLY A 328 -4.04 7.74 -4.47
CA GLY A 328 -2.83 8.08 -5.21
C GLY A 328 -1.51 7.66 -4.53
N HIS A 329 -1.49 6.59 -3.75
CA HIS A 329 -0.33 6.13 -2.97
C HIS A 329 0.75 5.42 -3.79
N TYR A 330 0.56 5.27 -5.09
CA TYR A 330 1.47 4.67 -6.06
C TYR A 330 2.07 3.33 -5.58
N ARG A 331 3.41 3.25 -5.49
CA ARG A 331 4.15 2.03 -5.13
C ARG A 331 4.16 1.74 -3.63
N ASN A 332 3.77 2.72 -2.83
CA ASN A 332 3.97 2.74 -1.39
C ASN A 332 2.67 2.56 -0.58
N GLY A 333 1.55 2.22 -1.23
CA GLY A 333 0.23 2.17 -0.60
C GLY A 333 0.16 1.35 0.68
N LEU A 334 0.90 0.23 0.78
CA LEU A 334 0.94 -0.55 2.01
C LEU A 334 1.71 0.18 3.12
N VAL A 335 2.94 0.61 2.86
CA VAL A 335 3.74 1.28 3.88
C VAL A 335 3.13 2.61 4.31
N LEU A 336 2.48 3.37 3.42
CA LEU A 336 1.90 4.67 3.76
C LEU A 336 0.51 4.56 4.42
N ALA A 337 -0.18 3.43 4.29
CA ALA A 337 -1.58 3.29 4.71
C ALA A 337 -1.85 3.70 6.16
N PRO A 338 -1.08 3.27 7.18
CA PRO A 338 -1.35 3.67 8.56
C PRO A 338 -1.34 5.18 8.78
N ALA A 339 -0.26 5.86 8.35
CA ALA A 339 -0.13 7.31 8.50
C ALA A 339 -1.16 8.08 7.68
N SER A 340 -1.37 7.65 6.41
CA SER A 340 -2.32 8.28 5.50
C SER A 340 -3.75 8.23 6.03
N CYS A 341 -4.17 7.08 6.56
CA CYS A 341 -5.51 6.93 7.12
C CYS A 341 -5.68 7.61 8.47
N GLN A 342 -4.61 7.69 9.29
CA GLN A 342 -4.65 8.43 10.53
C GLN A 342 -4.70 9.94 10.27
N LEU A 343 -3.82 10.45 9.40
CA LEU A 343 -3.83 11.86 8.97
C LEU A 343 -5.20 12.26 8.41
N PHE A 344 -5.77 11.41 7.55
CA PHE A 344 -7.11 11.63 7.00
C PHE A 344 -8.17 11.73 8.11
N ALA A 345 -8.16 10.79 9.07
CA ALA A 345 -9.10 10.79 10.18
C ALA A 345 -8.95 12.05 11.05
N ASP A 346 -7.73 12.49 11.32
CA ASP A 346 -7.46 13.72 12.08
C ASP A 346 -8.04 14.95 11.36
N LEU A 347 -7.84 15.06 10.05
CA LEU A 347 -8.38 16.17 9.24
C LEU A 347 -9.91 16.17 9.23
N LEU A 348 -10.55 15.03 8.97
CA LEU A 348 -12.02 14.91 8.93
C LEU A 348 -12.63 15.22 10.30
N LEU A 349 -11.99 14.78 11.37
CA LEU A 349 -12.46 14.97 12.74
C LEU A 349 -12.03 16.30 13.36
N GLY A 350 -11.22 17.12 12.66
CA GLY A 350 -10.70 18.40 13.16
C GLY A 350 -9.79 18.22 14.37
N ARG A 351 -8.97 17.17 14.35
CA ARG A 351 -7.93 16.90 15.35
C ARG A 351 -6.61 17.51 14.93
N GLU A 352 -5.64 17.60 15.84
CA GLU A 352 -4.25 17.90 15.50
C GLU A 352 -3.71 16.80 14.58
N PRO A 353 -3.24 17.14 13.36
CA PRO A 353 -2.71 16.14 12.43
C PRO A 353 -1.41 15.52 12.94
N ILE A 354 -1.23 14.21 12.73
CA ILE A 354 0.00 13.49 13.13
C ILE A 354 1.27 13.97 12.42
N ILE A 355 1.13 14.59 11.26
CA ILE A 355 2.20 15.22 10.45
C ILE A 355 1.62 16.42 9.70
N ASP A 356 2.48 17.28 9.13
CA ASP A 356 2.03 18.40 8.28
C ASP A 356 1.18 17.90 7.09
N PRO A 357 -0.10 18.29 6.98
CA PRO A 357 -0.98 17.85 5.91
C PRO A 357 -0.73 18.57 4.57
N THR A 358 -0.05 19.69 4.57
CA THR A 358 0.10 20.61 3.43
C THR A 358 0.57 19.91 2.14
N PRO A 359 1.60 19.04 2.16
CA PRO A 359 2.08 18.38 0.94
C PRO A 359 1.06 17.44 0.28
N TYR A 360 0.05 16.99 1.02
CA TYR A 360 -0.92 15.99 0.56
C TYR A 360 -2.26 16.60 0.16
N ALA A 361 -2.46 17.88 0.45
CA ALA A 361 -3.72 18.57 0.14
C ALA A 361 -4.03 18.50 -1.37
N PRO A 362 -5.30 18.27 -1.76
CA PRO A 362 -5.71 18.30 -3.15
C PRO A 362 -5.59 19.70 -3.79
N GLU A 363 -5.71 20.76 -3.00
CA GLU A 363 -5.69 22.15 -3.47
C GLU A 363 -4.42 22.48 -4.25
N GLY A 364 -4.58 23.00 -5.47
CA GLY A 364 -3.49 23.33 -6.38
C GLY A 364 -2.80 22.12 -7.02
N ARG A 365 -3.29 20.89 -6.77
CA ARG A 365 -2.79 19.65 -7.34
C ARG A 365 -3.82 18.90 -8.21
N ILE A 366 -5.08 19.38 -8.23
CA ILE A 366 -6.19 18.88 -9.05
C ILE A 366 -6.96 20.05 -9.66
#